data_28f689dbcf744be360a9e211dc64d1ab
#
_entry.id   28f689dbcf744be360a9e211dc64d1ab
#
_cell.length_a   1.000
_cell.length_b   1.000
_cell.length_c   1.000
_cell.angle_alpha   90.00
_cell.angle_beta   90.00
_cell.angle_gamma   90.00
#
_symmetry.space_group_name_H-M   'P 1'
#
loop_
_entity.id
_entity.type
_entity.pdbx_description
1 polymer ?
#
loop_
_entity_poly.entity_id
_entity_poly.type
_entity_poly.pdbx_seq_one_letter_code
_entity_poly.pdbx_strand_id
1 'polypeptide(L)'
;DKIPRDVIEAAGYGQYFTHGIGHGIGLDIHEEPYFSQTSKEAIQAGMVLTDEPGIYIEGLSGVRIEDDLLITETGCEVLTLAPKELIVL
;
A
#
# COMPACT_ATOMS: atom_id res chain seq x y z
N ASP A 1 -2.28 -6.25 4.81
CA ASP A 1 -3.40 -5.26 4.66
C ASP A 1 -3.95 -4.79 6.01
N LYS A 2 -4.12 -5.68 6.98
CA LYS A 2 -4.79 -5.34 8.25
C LYS A 2 -4.13 -4.18 9.03
N ILE A 3 -2.81 -4.17 9.14
CA ILE A 3 -2.09 -3.17 9.95
C ILE A 3 -2.32 -1.75 9.45
N PRO A 4 -2.06 -1.41 8.18
CA PRO A 4 -2.34 -0.05 7.68
C PRO A 4 -3.83 0.28 7.68
N ARG A 5 -4.68 -0.69 7.42
CA ARG A 5 -6.13 -0.50 7.47
C ARG A 5 -6.61 -0.11 8.86
N ASP A 6 -6.10 -0.78 9.89
CA ASP A 6 -6.43 -0.46 11.29
C ASP A 6 -5.99 0.96 11.67
N VAL A 7 -4.86 1.44 11.16
CA VAL A 7 -4.40 2.83 11.37
C VAL A 7 -5.39 3.82 10.77
N ILE A 8 -5.85 3.55 9.54
CA ILE A 8 -6.82 4.43 8.84
C ILE A 8 -8.18 4.39 9.53
N GLU A 9 -8.63 3.21 9.96
CA GLU A 9 -9.89 3.06 10.71
C GLU A 9 -9.84 3.79 12.05
N ALA A 10 -8.75 3.70 12.79
CA ALA A 10 -8.57 4.39 14.06
C ALA A 10 -8.63 5.92 13.91
N ALA A 11 -8.22 6.44 12.76
CA ALA A 11 -8.33 7.86 12.43
C ALA A 11 -9.73 8.27 11.93
N GLY A 12 -10.67 7.32 11.75
CA GLY A 12 -12.04 7.58 11.35
C GLY A 12 -12.29 7.54 9.84
N TYR A 13 -11.34 7.06 9.05
CA TYR A 13 -11.42 7.08 7.57
C TYR A 13 -11.51 5.68 6.93
N GLY A 14 -11.71 4.62 7.71
CA GLY A 14 -11.73 3.24 7.21
C GLY A 14 -12.70 2.99 6.08
N GLN A 15 -13.88 3.59 6.12
CA GLN A 15 -14.90 3.45 5.08
C GLN A 15 -14.48 4.03 3.72
N TYR A 16 -13.46 4.90 3.70
CA TYR A 16 -12.97 5.55 2.48
C TYR A 16 -11.77 4.84 1.87
N PHE A 17 -11.21 3.84 2.55
CA PHE A 17 -10.14 2.99 2.03
C PHE A 17 -10.76 1.74 1.39
N THR A 18 -10.99 1.82 0.08
CA THR A 18 -11.84 0.90 -0.67
C THR A 18 -11.10 -0.16 -1.49
N HIS A 19 -9.78 -0.23 -1.41
CA HIS A 19 -8.96 -1.22 -2.14
C HIS A 19 -7.95 -1.89 -1.22
N GLY A 20 -7.23 -2.88 -1.72
CA GLY A 20 -6.13 -3.53 -1.00
C GLY A 20 -4.94 -2.58 -0.83
N ILE A 21 -4.00 -2.95 0.05
CA ILE A 21 -2.84 -2.11 0.36
C ILE A 21 -1.82 -2.10 -0.78
N GLY A 22 -1.77 -3.12 -1.62
CA GLY A 22 -0.81 -3.17 -2.71
C GLY A 22 -0.83 -4.47 -3.50
N HIS A 23 0.18 -4.61 -4.36
CA HIS A 23 0.30 -5.72 -5.30
C HIS A 23 1.76 -5.96 -5.69
N GLY A 24 2.02 -7.12 -6.30
CA GLY A 24 3.31 -7.40 -6.92
C GLY A 24 3.55 -6.52 -8.14
N ILE A 25 4.82 -6.25 -8.40
CA ILE A 25 5.28 -5.52 -9.58
C ILE A 25 6.34 -6.36 -10.27
N GLY A 26 6.28 -6.43 -11.60
CA GLY A 26 7.28 -7.09 -12.42
C GLY A 26 7.14 -6.64 -13.86
N LEU A 27 7.02 -7.58 -14.79
CA LEU A 27 6.74 -7.27 -16.18
C LEU A 27 5.34 -6.67 -16.36
N ASP A 28 4.40 -7.09 -15.52
CA ASP A 28 3.08 -6.50 -15.44
C ASP A 28 3.05 -5.41 -14.36
N ILE A 29 2.23 -4.38 -14.59
CA ILE A 29 2.06 -3.28 -13.65
C ILE A 29 1.36 -3.75 -12.36
N HIS A 30 0.46 -4.71 -12.50
CA HIS A 30 -0.20 -5.38 -11.38
C HIS A 30 -0.02 -6.89 -11.57
N GLU A 31 0.60 -7.53 -10.60
CA GLU A 31 0.74 -8.98 -10.59
C GLU A 31 0.69 -9.51 -9.15
N GLU A 32 0.53 -10.82 -9.03
CA GLU A 32 0.53 -11.46 -7.71
C GLU A 32 1.91 -11.38 -7.04
N PRO A 33 1.96 -11.43 -5.68
CA PRO A 33 0.81 -11.53 -4.79
C PRO A 33 0.10 -10.20 -4.58
N TYR A 34 -1.16 -10.23 -4.17
CA TYR A 34 -1.93 -9.05 -3.80
C TYR A 34 -1.96 -8.88 -2.29
N PHE A 35 -1.71 -7.66 -1.83
CA PHE A 35 -1.85 -7.25 -0.44
C PHE A 35 -3.28 -6.80 -0.18
N SER A 36 -4.16 -7.72 0.11
CA SER A 36 -5.57 -7.42 0.37
C SER A 36 -6.10 -8.22 1.55
N GLN A 37 -7.28 -7.86 2.01
CA GLN A 37 -7.95 -8.58 3.09
C GLN A 37 -8.25 -10.05 2.74
N THR A 38 -8.39 -10.36 1.46
CA THR A 38 -8.76 -11.69 0.97
C THR A 38 -7.59 -12.52 0.47
N SER A 39 -6.41 -11.93 0.36
CA SER A 39 -5.24 -12.65 -0.11
C SER A 39 -4.77 -13.68 0.92
N LYS A 40 -4.45 -14.87 0.44
CA LYS A 40 -3.94 -15.99 1.26
C LYS A 40 -2.50 -16.34 0.92
N GLU A 41 -1.89 -15.67 -0.04
CA GLU A 41 -0.51 -15.92 -0.40
C GLU A 41 0.45 -15.39 0.66
N ALA A 42 1.46 -16.19 0.99
CA ALA A 42 2.55 -15.77 1.85
C ALA A 42 3.53 -14.90 1.08
N ILE A 43 3.95 -13.81 1.72
CA ILE A 43 4.99 -12.93 1.18
C ILE A 43 6.34 -13.60 1.37
N GLN A 44 7.18 -13.58 0.33
CA GLN A 44 8.50 -14.20 0.33
C GLN A 44 9.58 -13.18 0.01
N ALA A 45 10.77 -13.40 0.58
CA ALA A 45 11.96 -12.62 0.26
C ALA A 45 12.23 -12.59 -1.26
N GLY A 46 12.62 -11.45 -1.78
CA GLY A 46 12.86 -11.22 -3.19
C GLY A 46 11.66 -10.67 -3.96
N MET A 47 10.47 -10.70 -3.39
CA MET A 47 9.30 -10.07 -4.01
C MET A 47 9.41 -8.55 -3.96
N VAL A 48 8.95 -7.89 -5.02
CA VAL A 48 8.78 -6.44 -5.07
C VAL A 48 7.28 -6.16 -5.08
N LEU A 49 6.83 -5.40 -4.09
CA LEU A 49 5.41 -5.14 -3.84
C LEU A 49 5.18 -3.65 -3.65
N THR A 50 3.98 -3.18 -3.97
CA THR A 50 3.56 -1.83 -3.63
C THR A 50 2.96 -1.80 -2.22
N ASP A 51 3.06 -0.64 -1.59
CA ASP A 51 2.38 -0.29 -0.34
C ASP A 51 1.72 1.07 -0.58
N GLU A 52 0.41 1.07 -0.85
CA GLU A 52 -0.28 2.23 -1.41
C GLU A 52 -1.63 2.50 -0.76
N PRO A 53 -1.68 2.69 0.56
CA PRO A 53 -2.94 3.03 1.21
C PRO A 53 -3.49 4.35 0.67
N GLY A 54 -4.81 4.41 0.53
CA GLY A 54 -5.47 5.60 0.02
C GLY A 54 -6.85 5.77 0.62
N ILE A 55 -7.29 7.01 0.69
CA ILE A 55 -8.65 7.36 1.08
C ILE A 55 -9.28 8.25 0.02
N TYR A 56 -10.54 8.00 -0.26
CA TYR A 56 -11.26 8.69 -1.35
C TYR A 56 -12.64 9.12 -0.82
N ILE A 57 -12.83 10.43 -0.71
CA ILE A 57 -14.06 11.00 -0.19
C ILE A 57 -14.78 11.70 -1.34
N GLU A 58 -15.91 11.13 -1.78
CA GLU A 58 -16.69 11.66 -2.89
C GLU A 58 -17.09 13.11 -2.61
N GLY A 59 -16.90 13.97 -3.60
CA GLY A 59 -17.22 15.39 -3.52
C GLY A 59 -16.18 16.23 -2.77
N LEU A 60 -15.16 15.63 -2.20
CA LEU A 60 -14.11 16.35 -1.47
C LEU A 60 -12.75 16.15 -2.12
N SER A 61 -12.13 15.00 -1.97
CA SER A 61 -10.80 14.71 -2.48
C SER A 61 -10.44 13.24 -2.29
N GLY A 62 -9.33 12.84 -2.88
CA GLY A 62 -8.68 11.56 -2.61
C GLY A 62 -7.18 11.75 -2.47
N VAL A 63 -6.56 10.91 -1.66
CA VAL A 63 -5.11 10.88 -1.49
C VAL A 63 -4.64 9.44 -1.39
N ARG A 64 -3.55 9.14 -2.09
CA ARG A 64 -2.83 7.87 -2.01
C ARG A 64 -1.35 8.18 -1.90
N ILE A 65 -0.68 7.49 -1.00
CA ILE A 65 0.77 7.59 -0.84
C ILE A 65 1.32 6.20 -1.08
N GLU A 66 2.28 6.08 -1.98
CA GLU A 66 2.74 4.80 -2.48
C GLU A 66 4.26 4.66 -2.35
N ASP A 67 4.69 3.53 -1.83
CA ASP A 67 6.07 3.07 -1.84
C ASP A 67 6.17 1.72 -2.54
N ASP A 68 7.28 1.50 -3.24
CA ASP A 68 7.66 0.18 -3.71
C ASP A 68 8.60 -0.45 -2.68
N LEU A 69 8.33 -1.70 -2.33
CA LEU A 69 9.05 -2.42 -1.30
C LEU A 69 9.75 -3.64 -1.88
N LEU A 70 11.03 -3.82 -1.56
CA LEU A 70 11.73 -5.09 -1.74
C LEU A 70 11.62 -5.89 -0.44
N ILE A 71 11.00 -7.04 -0.50
CA ILE A 71 10.86 -7.93 0.66
C ILE A 71 12.18 -8.64 0.90
N THR A 72 12.67 -8.57 2.13
CA THR A 72 13.88 -9.26 2.59
C THR A 72 13.55 -10.37 3.56
N GLU A 73 14.53 -11.17 3.94
CA GLU A 73 14.34 -12.28 4.91
C GLU A 73 13.91 -11.78 6.29
N THR A 74 14.26 -10.54 6.65
CA THR A 74 14.02 -9.98 7.99
C THR A 74 13.05 -8.80 8.00
N GLY A 75 12.56 -8.36 6.83
CA GLY A 75 11.67 -7.21 6.74
C GLY A 75 11.52 -6.73 5.31
N CYS A 76 11.70 -5.44 5.07
CA CYS A 76 11.65 -4.87 3.73
C CYS A 76 12.59 -3.67 3.58
N GLU A 77 12.92 -3.38 2.33
CA GLU A 77 13.64 -2.17 1.93
C GLU A 77 12.68 -1.30 1.11
N VAL A 78 12.53 -0.04 1.49
CA VAL A 78 11.72 0.93 0.75
C VAL A 78 12.55 1.43 -0.43
N LEU A 79 12.11 1.16 -1.65
CA LEU A 79 12.80 1.54 -2.87
C LEU A 79 12.47 2.96 -3.30
N THR A 80 11.27 3.44 -3.00
CA THR A 80 10.82 4.78 -3.34
C THR A 80 11.49 5.81 -2.44
N LEU A 81 12.19 6.77 -3.02
CA LEU A 81 12.94 7.80 -2.30
C LEU A 81 12.24 9.16 -2.26
N ALA A 82 11.09 9.29 -2.92
CA ALA A 82 10.33 10.54 -2.93
C ALA A 82 9.85 10.91 -1.52
N PRO A 83 9.86 12.20 -1.16
CA PRO A 83 9.29 12.66 0.12
C PRO A 83 7.81 12.34 0.20
N LYS A 84 7.34 11.96 1.40
CA LYS A 84 5.93 11.60 1.64
C LYS A 84 5.16 12.64 2.43
N GLU A 85 5.85 13.62 2.98
CA GLU A 85 5.22 14.73 3.69
C GLU A 85 4.47 15.65 2.72
N LEU A 86 3.45 16.33 3.23
CA LEU A 86 2.69 17.32 2.47
C LEU A 86 3.59 18.49 2.06
N ILE A 87 3.68 18.73 0.76
CA ILE A 87 4.42 19.85 0.20
C ILE A 87 3.41 20.85 -0.35
N VAL A 88 3.45 22.08 0.17
CA VAL A 88 2.61 23.18 -0.30
C VAL A 88 3.45 24.07 -1.20
N LEU A 89 3.04 24.20 -2.45
CA LEU A 89 3.73 25.00 -3.48
C LEU A 89 3.40 26.48 -3.38
#